data_a4e0043f84d17329356f20852618049c
#
_entry.id   a4e0043f84d17329356f20852618049c
#
_cell.length_a   1.000
_cell.length_b   1.000
_cell.length_c   1.000
_cell.angle_alpha   90.00
_cell.angle_beta   90.00
_cell.angle_gamma   90.00
#
_symmetry.space_group_name_H-M   'P 1'
#
loop_
_entity.id
_entity.type
_entity.pdbx_description
1 polymer ?
#
loop_
_entity_poly.entity_id
_entity_poly.type
_entity_poly.pdbx_seq_one_letter_code
_entity_poly.pdbx_strand_id
1 'polypeptide(L)'
;MRAGSHLEKAEPTARETSWYEWAGVARYAAKFLSTREEVTKFGAIGLRTGGEVVFKIAPYVPLGCMISVCAAGWLAYRGREKFTGEKQVFDEEHHRFIAGLDSQSYAPYVNCPVLLLSAVNDSKHDYDRVFDTFQQINPAVQKAFLYSSHGNGLIGSHSIADIDLFLDKYLKDMSVFVSDTVDLAVEEDEKGDLVAKVTFDKDAELKECGIFFTEQLSDAHARDWTRVLGSRADVRENVATIPLSIYEKSSRALVYAFANYSNNFSVTSKIQEVVIAKPYRNASLKSRIIYSAERDSLNGVSGFRRRARSIASCFADSKGVDAKLLPGYGGLLGATAEAGLVSYRVNEPRYAAPEEASLRLDAYCKEDAHLKIVFYFDGNEEKAYSAEVWIEGGGKWKSFCFDASDFKSQTGEHIDSFENAVSLVFIGDKEVLINNVLWI
;
A
#
# COMPACT_ATOMS: atom_id res chain seq x y z
N MET A 1 29.06 -6.74 -12.78
CA MET A 1 27.59 -6.57 -12.95
C MET A 1 27.35 -5.30 -13.73
N ARG A 2 26.63 -5.40 -14.82
CA ARG A 2 26.17 -4.22 -15.57
C ARG A 2 25.12 -3.49 -14.73
N ALA A 3 25.20 -2.17 -14.65
CA ALA A 3 24.29 -1.35 -13.87
C ALA A 3 23.55 -0.33 -14.76
N GLY A 4 22.36 0.08 -14.35
CA GLY A 4 21.65 1.23 -14.90
C GLY A 4 20.79 0.95 -16.13
N SER A 5 21.13 1.43 -17.31
CA SER A 5 20.29 1.46 -18.51
C SER A 5 19.75 0.11 -18.98
N HIS A 6 20.39 -1.00 -18.62
CA HIS A 6 19.96 -2.35 -18.98
C HIS A 6 18.84 -2.92 -18.11
N LEU A 7 18.29 -2.15 -17.17
CA LEU A 7 17.13 -2.57 -16.35
C LEU A 7 15.78 -2.28 -17.01
N GLU A 8 15.74 -1.34 -17.94
CA GLU A 8 14.50 -0.83 -18.52
C GLU A 8 14.30 -1.28 -19.97
N LYS A 9 15.33 -1.92 -20.58
CA LYS A 9 15.31 -2.36 -21.98
C LYS A 9 15.78 -3.80 -22.12
N ALA A 10 15.21 -4.53 -23.07
CA ALA A 10 15.60 -5.89 -23.44
C ALA A 10 16.52 -5.94 -24.67
N GLU A 11 17.12 -4.82 -25.06
CA GLU A 11 18.00 -4.73 -26.22
C GLU A 11 19.45 -5.12 -25.92
N PRO A 12 20.13 -5.78 -26.87
CA PRO A 12 19.56 -6.41 -28.09
C PRO A 12 18.76 -7.68 -27.78
N THR A 13 18.98 -8.31 -26.63
CA THR A 13 18.19 -9.46 -26.14
C THR A 13 18.13 -9.45 -24.60
N ALA A 14 17.19 -10.18 -24.00
CA ALA A 14 17.11 -10.38 -22.57
C ALA A 14 18.41 -10.90 -21.93
N ARG A 15 19.24 -11.65 -22.70
CA ARG A 15 20.55 -12.19 -22.25
C ARG A 15 21.59 -11.12 -22.01
N GLU A 16 21.47 -9.97 -22.66
CA GLU A 16 22.42 -8.85 -22.53
C GLU A 16 22.11 -7.95 -21.34
N THR A 17 21.07 -8.25 -20.57
CA THR A 17 20.59 -7.42 -19.48
C THR A 17 21.16 -7.84 -18.12
N SER A 18 21.15 -6.92 -17.15
CA SER A 18 21.47 -7.22 -15.75
C SER A 18 20.51 -8.24 -15.14
N TRP A 19 19.26 -8.31 -15.61
CA TRP A 19 18.28 -9.28 -15.16
C TRP A 19 18.74 -10.72 -15.41
N TYR A 20 19.32 -10.99 -16.57
CA TYR A 20 19.87 -12.30 -16.91
C TYR A 20 21.06 -12.68 -16.02
N GLU A 21 21.97 -11.73 -15.78
CA GLU A 21 23.12 -11.93 -14.89
C GLU A 21 22.66 -12.25 -13.46
N TRP A 22 21.70 -11.47 -12.92
CA TRP A 22 21.19 -11.69 -11.58
C TRP A 22 20.43 -13.02 -11.44
N ALA A 23 19.61 -13.37 -12.42
CA ALA A 23 18.96 -14.68 -12.44
C ALA A 23 20.01 -15.82 -12.51
N GLY A 24 21.07 -15.63 -13.28
CA GLY A 24 22.22 -16.57 -13.33
C GLY A 24 22.88 -16.75 -11.95
N VAL A 25 23.21 -15.66 -11.29
CA VAL A 25 23.82 -15.68 -9.94
C VAL A 25 22.89 -16.39 -8.93
N ALA A 26 21.59 -16.05 -8.93
CA ALA A 26 20.62 -16.69 -8.05
C ALA A 26 20.47 -18.20 -8.31
N ARG A 27 20.50 -18.61 -9.58
CA ARG A 27 20.49 -20.04 -9.94
C ARG A 27 21.76 -20.77 -9.49
N TYR A 28 22.94 -20.14 -9.59
CA TYR A 28 24.17 -20.72 -9.06
C TYR A 28 24.13 -20.89 -7.57
N ALA A 29 23.63 -19.91 -6.83
CA ALA A 29 23.45 -20.02 -5.38
C ALA A 29 22.50 -21.17 -5.01
N ALA A 30 21.36 -21.29 -5.70
CA ALA A 30 20.43 -22.39 -5.50
C ALA A 30 21.04 -23.76 -5.84
N LYS A 31 21.81 -23.85 -6.93
CA LYS A 31 22.54 -25.06 -7.30
C LYS A 31 23.58 -25.42 -6.22
N PHE A 32 24.29 -24.44 -5.69
CA PHE A 32 25.22 -24.68 -4.58
C PHE A 32 24.51 -25.26 -3.37
N LEU A 33 23.37 -24.67 -2.95
CA LEU A 33 22.57 -25.17 -1.83
C LEU A 33 22.11 -26.62 -2.08
N SER A 34 21.65 -26.95 -3.29
CA SER A 34 21.20 -28.30 -3.62
C SER A 34 22.31 -29.37 -3.63
N THR A 35 23.60 -29.00 -3.57
CA THR A 35 24.73 -29.94 -3.46
C THR A 35 25.13 -30.17 -2.01
N ARG A 36 24.52 -29.52 -1.02
CA ARG A 36 24.84 -29.65 0.39
C ARG A 36 23.97 -30.73 1.02
N GLU A 37 24.56 -31.74 1.58
CA GLU A 37 23.86 -32.87 2.20
C GLU A 37 22.99 -32.46 3.38
N GLU A 38 23.41 -31.42 4.11
CA GLU A 38 22.69 -30.85 5.23
C GLU A 38 21.45 -30.00 4.84
N VAL A 39 21.30 -29.66 3.56
CA VAL A 39 20.18 -28.85 3.06
C VAL A 39 19.12 -29.74 2.44
N THR A 40 18.06 -29.99 3.18
CA THR A 40 16.94 -30.86 2.70
C THR A 40 15.93 -30.07 1.87
N LYS A 41 15.66 -28.80 2.23
CA LYS A 41 14.79 -27.87 1.51
C LYS A 41 15.34 -26.47 1.58
N PHE A 42 15.10 -25.67 0.58
CA PHE A 42 15.37 -24.25 0.58
C PHE A 42 14.31 -23.49 -0.23
N GLY A 43 14.09 -22.24 0.13
CA GLY A 43 13.19 -21.32 -0.55
C GLY A 43 13.93 -20.09 -1.05
N ALA A 44 13.23 -19.22 -1.75
CA ALA A 44 13.75 -17.94 -2.19
C ALA A 44 12.83 -16.80 -1.75
N ILE A 45 13.41 -15.79 -1.10
CA ILE A 45 12.73 -14.54 -0.78
C ILE A 45 13.38 -13.44 -1.60
N GLY A 46 12.58 -12.72 -2.35
CA GLY A 46 13.02 -11.58 -3.15
C GLY A 46 12.26 -10.31 -2.78
N LEU A 47 13.01 -9.21 -2.60
CA LEU A 47 12.45 -7.92 -2.30
C LEU A 47 12.67 -6.98 -3.48
N ARG A 48 11.62 -6.31 -3.97
CA ARG A 48 11.67 -5.40 -5.12
C ARG A 48 12.33 -6.08 -6.33
N THR A 49 13.45 -5.56 -6.82
CA THR A 49 14.23 -6.19 -7.91
C THR A 49 14.54 -7.67 -7.63
N GLY A 50 14.81 -8.03 -6.36
CA GLY A 50 15.00 -9.44 -5.96
C GLY A 50 13.72 -10.28 -6.15
N GLY A 51 12.54 -9.71 -5.91
CA GLY A 51 11.26 -10.37 -6.14
C GLY A 51 11.03 -10.68 -7.62
N GLU A 52 11.43 -9.78 -8.52
CA GLU A 52 11.44 -10.03 -9.96
C GLU A 52 12.42 -11.15 -10.35
N VAL A 53 13.60 -11.20 -9.73
CA VAL A 53 14.60 -12.25 -9.98
C VAL A 53 14.09 -13.61 -9.52
N VAL A 54 13.39 -13.70 -8.39
CA VAL A 54 12.84 -14.96 -7.89
C VAL A 54 11.87 -15.58 -8.91
N PHE A 55 11.01 -14.78 -9.55
CA PHE A 55 10.15 -15.26 -10.64
C PHE A 55 10.94 -15.87 -11.82
N LYS A 56 12.09 -15.27 -12.15
CA LYS A 56 12.94 -15.73 -13.27
C LYS A 56 13.67 -17.04 -12.98
N ILE A 57 13.85 -17.39 -11.70
CA ILE A 57 14.51 -18.63 -11.32
C ILE A 57 13.55 -19.75 -10.92
N ALA A 58 12.38 -19.44 -10.37
CA ALA A 58 11.43 -20.41 -9.83
C ALA A 58 11.02 -21.52 -10.82
N PRO A 59 10.86 -21.27 -12.14
CA PRO A 59 10.57 -22.34 -13.11
C PRO A 59 11.70 -23.34 -13.30
N TYR A 60 12.93 -23.01 -12.89
CA TYR A 60 14.14 -23.79 -13.22
C TYR A 60 14.88 -24.33 -12.01
N VAL A 61 14.43 -24.00 -10.80
CA VAL A 61 15.06 -24.37 -9.53
C VAL A 61 14.04 -25.08 -8.65
N PRO A 62 14.38 -26.22 -8.01
CA PRO A 62 13.47 -26.94 -7.14
C PRO A 62 13.34 -26.23 -5.79
N LEU A 63 12.64 -25.11 -5.78
CA LEU A 63 12.37 -24.35 -4.54
C LEU A 63 11.27 -25.06 -3.73
N GLY A 64 11.45 -25.13 -2.43
CA GLY A 64 10.39 -25.55 -1.50
C GLY A 64 9.25 -24.52 -1.39
N CYS A 65 9.59 -23.23 -1.55
CA CYS A 65 8.64 -22.13 -1.75
C CYS A 65 9.34 -20.88 -2.26
N MET A 66 8.56 -19.92 -2.76
CA MET A 66 9.06 -18.59 -3.10
C MET A 66 8.20 -17.50 -2.45
N ILE A 67 8.86 -16.40 -2.07
CA ILE A 67 8.20 -15.20 -1.56
C ILE A 67 8.69 -13.99 -2.36
N SER A 68 7.77 -13.26 -2.97
CA SER A 68 8.06 -12.03 -3.70
C SER A 68 7.41 -10.85 -3.01
N VAL A 69 8.22 -9.87 -2.64
CA VAL A 69 7.81 -8.72 -1.83
C VAL A 69 7.99 -7.43 -2.63
N CYS A 70 6.93 -6.64 -2.78
CA CYS A 70 6.91 -5.35 -3.49
C CYS A 70 7.53 -5.47 -4.90
N ALA A 71 7.09 -6.48 -5.66
CA ALA A 71 7.54 -6.80 -7.00
C ALA A 71 6.39 -7.43 -7.83
N ALA A 72 6.69 -7.87 -9.03
CA ALA A 72 5.74 -8.53 -9.94
C ALA A 72 4.59 -7.63 -10.43
N GLY A 73 4.77 -6.32 -10.43
CA GLY A 73 3.80 -5.30 -10.85
C GLY A 73 3.96 -4.88 -12.31
N TRP A 74 4.40 -5.77 -13.18
CA TRP A 74 4.54 -5.54 -14.63
C TRP A 74 5.43 -4.34 -14.98
N LEU A 75 6.72 -4.52 -14.88
CA LEU A 75 7.72 -3.47 -15.08
C LEU A 75 7.63 -2.76 -16.44
N ALA A 76 7.17 -3.46 -17.48
CA ALA A 76 6.93 -2.88 -18.81
C ALA A 76 5.84 -1.80 -18.81
N TYR A 77 5.02 -1.75 -17.78
CA TYR A 77 3.93 -0.79 -17.62
C TYR A 77 4.29 0.39 -16.71
N ARG A 78 5.54 0.53 -16.33
CA ARG A 78 5.98 1.63 -15.44
C ARG A 78 5.54 2.99 -15.97
N GLY A 79 4.97 3.84 -15.10
CA GLY A 79 4.43 5.15 -15.45
C GLY A 79 3.09 5.11 -16.21
N ARG A 80 2.45 3.94 -16.28
CA ARG A 80 1.15 3.74 -16.94
C ARG A 80 0.14 3.22 -15.94
N GLU A 81 -0.75 4.07 -15.51
CA GLU A 81 -1.74 3.73 -14.49
C GLU A 81 -2.80 2.77 -15.02
N LYS A 82 -3.17 1.78 -14.20
CA LYS A 82 -4.09 0.71 -14.60
C LYS A 82 -5.54 1.19 -14.73
N PHE A 83 -5.99 2.05 -13.83
CA PHE A 83 -7.40 2.40 -13.68
C PHE A 83 -7.82 3.74 -14.30
N THR A 84 -6.93 4.46 -14.96
CA THR A 84 -7.25 5.74 -15.62
C THR A 84 -7.97 5.60 -16.95
N GLY A 85 -8.03 4.39 -17.50
CA GLY A 85 -8.68 4.10 -18.78
C GLY A 85 -7.84 4.49 -20.01
N GLU A 86 -6.60 4.92 -19.83
CA GLU A 86 -5.69 5.22 -20.94
C GLU A 86 -5.37 3.95 -21.73
N LYS A 87 -5.49 4.04 -23.06
CA LYS A 87 -5.09 2.94 -23.93
C LYS A 87 -3.58 2.73 -23.86
N GLN A 88 -3.18 1.55 -23.42
CA GLN A 88 -1.78 1.15 -23.38
C GLN A 88 -1.32 0.77 -24.80
N VAL A 89 -0.43 1.58 -25.38
CA VAL A 89 0.22 1.28 -26.67
C VAL A 89 1.66 0.91 -26.39
N PHE A 90 2.05 -0.30 -26.79
CA PHE A 90 3.41 -0.80 -26.64
C PHE A 90 4.10 -0.91 -28.00
N ASP A 91 5.35 -0.51 -28.02
CA ASP A 91 6.26 -0.74 -29.14
C ASP A 91 6.89 -2.15 -29.07
N GLU A 92 7.72 -2.46 -30.03
CA GLU A 92 8.39 -3.77 -30.10
C GLU A 92 9.34 -4.01 -28.90
N GLU A 93 9.94 -2.96 -28.36
CA GLU A 93 10.81 -3.06 -27.19
C GLU A 93 10.04 -3.45 -25.93
N HIS A 94 8.88 -2.85 -25.69
CA HIS A 94 8.00 -3.24 -24.59
C HIS A 94 7.57 -4.71 -24.73
N HIS A 95 7.20 -5.15 -25.95
CA HIS A 95 6.83 -6.56 -26.18
C HIS A 95 8.00 -7.51 -25.91
N ARG A 96 9.22 -7.15 -26.33
CA ARG A 96 10.44 -7.93 -26.00
C ARG A 96 10.70 -7.97 -24.50
N PHE A 97 10.52 -6.84 -23.83
CA PHE A 97 10.68 -6.76 -22.37
C PHE A 97 9.67 -7.67 -21.65
N ILE A 98 8.38 -7.60 -22.02
CA ILE A 98 7.32 -8.45 -21.46
C ILE A 98 7.69 -9.93 -21.66
N ALA A 99 8.01 -10.33 -22.88
CA ALA A 99 8.28 -11.72 -23.20
C ALA A 99 9.54 -12.29 -22.53
N GLY A 100 10.56 -11.46 -22.33
CA GLY A 100 11.87 -11.92 -21.86
C GLY A 100 12.21 -11.61 -20.41
N LEU A 101 11.60 -10.59 -19.82
CA LEU A 101 12.04 -10.04 -18.54
C LEU A 101 10.93 -9.83 -17.50
N ASP A 102 9.68 -9.59 -17.90
CA ASP A 102 8.62 -9.28 -16.97
C ASP A 102 8.15 -10.53 -16.20
N SER A 103 7.87 -10.39 -14.91
CA SER A 103 7.44 -11.51 -14.05
C SER A 103 6.15 -12.19 -14.51
N GLN A 104 5.26 -11.44 -15.16
CA GLN A 104 4.04 -12.00 -15.74
C GLN A 104 4.31 -13.16 -16.72
N SER A 105 5.43 -13.12 -17.48
CA SER A 105 5.78 -14.16 -18.43
C SER A 105 6.36 -15.43 -17.77
N TYR A 106 6.82 -15.34 -16.55
CA TYR A 106 7.35 -16.47 -15.78
C TYR A 106 6.30 -17.10 -14.84
N ALA A 107 5.31 -16.33 -14.41
CA ALA A 107 4.31 -16.77 -13.45
C ALA A 107 3.60 -18.08 -13.82
N PRO A 108 3.20 -18.34 -15.07
CA PRO A 108 2.57 -19.61 -15.46
C PRO A 108 3.45 -20.85 -15.27
N TYR A 109 4.76 -20.67 -15.21
CA TYR A 109 5.75 -21.75 -15.14
C TYR A 109 6.31 -21.96 -13.72
N VAL A 110 5.86 -21.17 -12.75
CA VAL A 110 6.22 -21.38 -11.35
C VAL A 110 5.61 -22.69 -10.86
N ASN A 111 6.41 -23.52 -10.18
CA ASN A 111 6.05 -24.88 -9.79
C ASN A 111 6.23 -25.15 -8.29
N CYS A 112 6.43 -24.12 -7.49
CA CYS A 112 6.55 -24.19 -6.02
C CYS A 112 5.51 -23.28 -5.35
N PRO A 113 5.17 -23.48 -4.06
CA PRO A 113 4.31 -22.59 -3.31
C PRO A 113 4.78 -21.13 -3.37
N VAL A 114 3.83 -20.18 -3.52
CA VAL A 114 4.10 -18.75 -3.75
C VAL A 114 3.39 -17.90 -2.72
N LEU A 115 4.12 -16.99 -2.07
CA LEU A 115 3.54 -15.86 -1.34
C LEU A 115 3.90 -14.55 -2.07
N LEU A 116 2.88 -13.82 -2.51
CA LEU A 116 3.03 -12.46 -3.03
C LEU A 116 2.60 -11.45 -1.98
N LEU A 117 3.54 -10.61 -1.58
CA LEU A 117 3.32 -9.47 -0.71
C LEU A 117 3.55 -8.18 -1.50
N SER A 118 2.57 -7.30 -1.51
CA SER A 118 2.67 -5.99 -2.15
C SER A 118 2.29 -4.89 -1.18
N ALA A 119 2.97 -3.77 -1.22
CA ALA A 119 2.58 -2.60 -0.46
C ALA A 119 1.70 -1.70 -1.32
N VAL A 120 0.53 -1.28 -0.82
CA VAL A 120 -0.22 -0.20 -1.43
C VAL A 120 0.58 1.11 -1.32
N ASN A 121 0.34 2.07 -2.20
CA ASN A 121 1.08 3.33 -2.27
C ASN A 121 2.59 3.16 -2.58
N ASP A 122 2.98 2.05 -3.22
CA ASP A 122 4.36 1.86 -3.66
C ASP A 122 4.65 2.71 -4.91
N SER A 123 5.58 3.68 -4.80
CA SER A 123 5.98 4.56 -5.89
C SER A 123 6.95 3.91 -6.89
N LYS A 124 7.42 2.68 -6.63
CA LYS A 124 8.45 2.01 -7.45
C LYS A 124 7.93 0.81 -8.21
N HIS A 125 6.93 0.15 -7.68
CA HIS A 125 6.30 -1.02 -8.29
C HIS A 125 4.81 -0.77 -8.45
N ASP A 126 4.27 -1.17 -9.60
CA ASP A 126 2.86 -1.06 -9.89
C ASP A 126 2.07 -2.13 -9.11
N TYR A 127 1.67 -1.80 -7.89
CA TYR A 127 0.92 -2.72 -7.04
C TYR A 127 -0.49 -3.02 -7.59
N ASP A 128 -1.04 -2.17 -8.45
CA ASP A 128 -2.35 -2.40 -9.09
C ASP A 128 -2.34 -3.65 -9.99
N ARG A 129 -1.16 -4.04 -10.54
CA ARG A 129 -1.01 -5.19 -11.43
C ARG A 129 -0.40 -6.43 -10.78
N VAL A 130 0.03 -6.35 -9.53
CA VAL A 130 0.64 -7.53 -8.85
C VAL A 130 -0.34 -8.70 -8.76
N PHE A 131 -1.63 -8.41 -8.51
CA PHE A 131 -2.63 -9.47 -8.48
C PHE A 131 -2.86 -10.10 -9.86
N ASP A 132 -2.65 -9.38 -10.95
CA ASP A 132 -2.75 -9.94 -12.29
C ASP A 132 -1.64 -11.00 -12.52
N THR A 133 -0.43 -10.77 -12.00
CA THR A 133 0.64 -11.79 -11.95
C THR A 133 0.24 -12.98 -11.07
N PHE A 134 -0.34 -12.72 -9.89
CA PHE A 134 -0.84 -13.78 -9.00
C PHE A 134 -1.85 -14.69 -9.69
N GLN A 135 -2.77 -14.14 -10.47
CA GLN A 135 -3.76 -14.92 -11.22
C GLN A 135 -3.13 -15.80 -12.31
N GLN A 136 -1.99 -15.39 -12.87
CA GLN A 136 -1.28 -16.15 -13.91
C GLN A 136 -0.46 -17.32 -13.35
N ILE A 137 -0.17 -17.35 -12.05
CA ILE A 137 0.51 -18.49 -11.42
C ILE A 137 -0.36 -19.74 -11.60
N ASN A 138 0.28 -20.83 -11.99
CA ASN A 138 -0.38 -22.12 -12.20
C ASN A 138 -1.37 -22.44 -11.06
N PRO A 139 -2.66 -22.69 -11.36
CA PRO A 139 -3.68 -22.95 -10.35
C PRO A 139 -3.44 -24.22 -9.50
N ALA A 140 -2.60 -25.15 -9.98
CA ALA A 140 -2.20 -26.33 -9.21
C ALA A 140 -1.19 -26.01 -8.10
N VAL A 141 -0.60 -24.80 -8.11
CA VAL A 141 0.38 -24.37 -7.13
C VAL A 141 -0.33 -23.69 -5.96
N GLN A 142 0.04 -24.07 -4.74
CA GLN A 142 -0.43 -23.35 -3.54
C GLN A 142 0.13 -21.92 -3.54
N LYS A 143 -0.73 -20.93 -3.35
CA LYS A 143 -0.35 -19.53 -3.42
C LYS A 143 -1.16 -18.69 -2.45
N ALA A 144 -0.58 -17.61 -1.96
CA ALA A 144 -1.25 -16.64 -1.11
C ALA A 144 -0.92 -15.22 -1.54
N PHE A 145 -1.85 -14.30 -1.33
CA PHE A 145 -1.72 -12.91 -1.74
C PHE A 145 -2.09 -11.95 -0.62
N LEU A 146 -1.25 -10.93 -0.42
CA LEU A 146 -1.47 -9.89 0.57
C LEU A 146 -1.06 -8.52 0.06
N TYR A 147 -1.97 -7.54 0.11
CA TYR A 147 -1.64 -6.13 0.16
C TYR A 147 -1.32 -5.74 1.61
N SER A 148 -0.08 -5.41 1.87
CA SER A 148 0.33 -4.81 3.13
C SER A 148 -0.18 -3.36 3.19
N SER A 149 -0.64 -2.93 4.35
CA SER A 149 -1.07 -1.54 4.53
C SER A 149 0.12 -0.58 4.43
N HIS A 150 -0.10 0.50 3.72
CA HIS A 150 0.64 1.75 3.68
C HIS A 150 2.17 1.70 3.66
N GLY A 151 2.73 2.08 2.55
CA GLY A 151 4.05 2.64 2.58
C GLY A 151 4.91 2.31 1.38
N ASN A 152 5.51 3.29 0.83
CA ASN A 152 6.55 3.35 -0.21
C ASN A 152 7.48 2.11 -0.32
N GLY A 153 6.91 0.92 -0.62
CA GLY A 153 7.62 -0.34 -0.75
C GLY A 153 8.07 -0.96 0.57
N LEU A 154 7.40 -0.64 1.67
CA LEU A 154 7.63 -1.24 2.98
C LEU A 154 6.44 -2.08 3.37
N ILE A 155 6.70 -3.27 3.85
CA ILE A 155 5.68 -4.14 4.43
C ILE A 155 5.50 -3.84 5.92
N GLY A 156 4.26 -3.84 6.40
CA GLY A 156 3.99 -3.68 7.83
C GLY A 156 4.60 -4.80 8.68
N SER A 157 4.80 -4.56 9.95
CA SER A 157 5.38 -5.54 10.88
C SER A 157 4.60 -6.86 10.95
N HIS A 158 3.28 -6.81 10.74
CA HIS A 158 2.43 -7.99 10.69
C HIS A 158 2.75 -8.90 9.48
N SER A 159 3.19 -8.37 8.36
CA SER A 159 3.56 -9.16 7.19
C SER A 159 4.82 -10.01 7.40
N ILE A 160 5.62 -9.73 8.42
CA ILE A 160 6.73 -10.61 8.83
C ILE A 160 6.17 -11.91 9.38
N ALA A 161 5.08 -11.86 10.17
CA ALA A 161 4.41 -13.06 10.65
C ALA A 161 3.84 -13.91 9.50
N ASP A 162 3.28 -13.28 8.46
CA ASP A 162 2.82 -14.00 7.25
C ASP A 162 3.97 -14.74 6.56
N ILE A 163 5.14 -14.09 6.43
CA ILE A 163 6.35 -14.71 5.86
C ILE A 163 6.78 -15.91 6.71
N ASP A 164 6.88 -15.74 8.03
CA ASP A 164 7.33 -16.80 8.94
C ASP A 164 6.38 -18.02 8.89
N LEU A 165 5.07 -17.79 8.95
CA LEU A 165 4.07 -18.86 8.84
C LEU A 165 4.14 -19.58 7.49
N PHE A 166 4.35 -18.85 6.40
CA PHE A 166 4.51 -19.44 5.08
C PHE A 166 5.77 -20.32 4.98
N LEU A 167 6.89 -19.86 5.52
CA LEU A 167 8.13 -20.62 5.59
C LEU A 167 7.99 -21.85 6.49
N ASP A 168 7.33 -21.72 7.63
CA ASP A 168 7.08 -22.83 8.56
C ASP A 168 6.27 -23.94 7.89
N LYS A 169 5.25 -23.59 7.11
CA LYS A 169 4.46 -24.56 6.36
C LYS A 169 5.26 -25.31 5.31
N TYR A 170 5.98 -24.58 4.44
CA TYR A 170 6.53 -25.17 3.22
C TYR A 170 8.00 -25.59 3.31
N LEU A 171 8.78 -25.03 4.25
CA LEU A 171 10.18 -25.44 4.46
C LEU A 171 10.34 -26.35 5.68
N LYS A 172 9.51 -26.18 6.72
CA LYS A 172 9.61 -26.98 7.95
C LYS A 172 8.52 -28.04 8.06
N ASP A 173 7.62 -28.15 7.06
CA ASP A 173 6.48 -29.08 7.04
C ASP A 173 5.57 -28.96 8.28
N MET A 174 5.47 -27.77 8.85
CA MET A 174 4.58 -27.55 9.99
C MET A 174 3.12 -27.49 9.53
N SER A 175 2.22 -28.01 10.35
CA SER A 175 0.77 -27.92 10.10
C SER A 175 0.26 -26.52 10.41
N VAL A 176 0.48 -25.60 9.51
CA VAL A 176 0.06 -24.19 9.60
C VAL A 176 -1.01 -23.91 8.57
N PHE A 177 -2.09 -23.24 8.98
CA PHE A 177 -3.10 -22.76 8.06
C PHE A 177 -2.55 -21.58 7.24
N VAL A 178 -2.76 -21.65 5.93
CA VAL A 178 -2.45 -20.60 4.95
C VAL A 178 -3.60 -20.58 3.95
N SER A 179 -4.28 -19.46 3.81
CA SER A 179 -5.31 -19.22 2.80
C SER A 179 -4.71 -18.58 1.54
N ASP A 180 -5.40 -18.71 0.41
CA ASP A 180 -4.95 -18.18 -0.87
C ASP A 180 -5.21 -16.67 -0.96
N THR A 181 -6.48 -16.28 -0.85
CA THR A 181 -7.00 -14.92 -1.01
C THR A 181 -8.41 -14.87 -0.46
N VAL A 182 -9.06 -13.72 -0.50
CA VAL A 182 -10.49 -13.54 -0.24
C VAL A 182 -11.20 -13.10 -1.51
N ASP A 183 -12.47 -13.49 -1.66
CA ASP A 183 -13.31 -12.99 -2.74
C ASP A 183 -14.03 -11.71 -2.31
N LEU A 184 -14.19 -10.80 -3.27
CA LEU A 184 -14.91 -9.55 -3.10
C LEU A 184 -15.97 -9.40 -4.18
N ALA A 185 -17.21 -9.16 -3.77
CA ALA A 185 -18.29 -8.72 -4.64
C ALA A 185 -18.85 -7.39 -4.10
N VAL A 186 -19.09 -6.43 -4.97
CA VAL A 186 -19.73 -5.15 -4.60
C VAL A 186 -21.07 -5.07 -5.31
N GLU A 187 -22.12 -4.85 -4.53
CA GLU A 187 -23.51 -4.84 -5.04
C GLU A 187 -24.40 -3.86 -4.26
N GLU A 188 -25.57 -3.56 -4.81
CA GLU A 188 -26.63 -2.84 -4.11
C GLU A 188 -27.47 -3.85 -3.29
N ASP A 189 -27.71 -3.55 -2.03
CA ASP A 189 -28.60 -4.36 -1.18
C ASP A 189 -30.08 -4.00 -1.41
N GLU A 190 -30.99 -4.76 -0.77
CA GLU A 190 -32.43 -4.57 -0.88
C GLU A 190 -32.92 -3.19 -0.38
N LYS A 191 -32.09 -2.49 0.39
CA LYS A 191 -32.41 -1.15 0.92
C LYS A 191 -31.91 -0.02 0.03
N GLY A 192 -31.16 -0.34 -1.03
CA GLY A 192 -30.52 0.62 -1.90
C GLY A 192 -29.16 1.13 -1.40
N ASP A 193 -28.54 0.42 -0.45
CA ASP A 193 -27.21 0.72 0.04
C ASP A 193 -26.16 -0.04 -0.80
N LEU A 194 -25.05 0.60 -1.07
CA LEU A 194 -23.89 -0.07 -1.66
C LEU A 194 -23.17 -0.87 -0.57
N VAL A 195 -22.96 -2.16 -0.81
CA VAL A 195 -22.32 -3.07 0.12
C VAL A 195 -21.23 -3.89 -0.56
N ALA A 196 -20.20 -4.24 0.20
CA ALA A 196 -19.16 -5.18 -0.18
C ALA A 196 -19.40 -6.52 0.54
N LYS A 197 -19.48 -7.60 -0.22
CA LYS A 197 -19.51 -8.98 0.30
C LYS A 197 -18.12 -9.57 0.22
N VAL A 198 -17.56 -9.90 1.37
CA VAL A 198 -16.24 -10.51 1.51
C VAL A 198 -16.42 -11.98 1.89
N THR A 199 -16.01 -12.87 0.99
CA THR A 199 -16.00 -14.30 1.24
C THR A 199 -14.59 -14.75 1.62
N PHE A 200 -14.44 -15.36 2.79
CA PHE A 200 -13.17 -15.79 3.35
C PHE A 200 -13.15 -17.30 3.59
N ASP A 201 -11.97 -17.86 3.82
CA ASP A 201 -11.80 -19.28 4.07
C ASP A 201 -12.43 -19.67 5.41
N LYS A 202 -13.24 -20.73 5.40
CA LYS A 202 -13.95 -21.26 6.58
C LYS A 202 -13.12 -22.24 7.42
N ASP A 203 -11.98 -22.68 6.89
CA ASP A 203 -11.16 -23.73 7.52
C ASP A 203 -10.29 -23.19 8.66
N ALA A 204 -10.31 -21.86 8.88
CA ALA A 204 -9.68 -21.25 10.04
C ALA A 204 -10.59 -20.22 10.72
N GLU A 205 -10.31 -19.99 12.00
CA GLU A 205 -11.01 -18.98 12.77
C GLU A 205 -10.63 -17.57 12.29
N LEU A 206 -11.65 -16.83 11.87
CA LEU A 206 -11.52 -15.43 11.47
C LEU A 206 -11.33 -14.55 12.71
N LYS A 207 -10.24 -13.76 12.72
CA LYS A 207 -9.98 -12.75 13.74
C LYS A 207 -10.65 -11.42 13.36
N GLU A 208 -10.49 -11.01 12.10
CA GLU A 208 -10.96 -9.73 11.58
C GLU A 208 -11.09 -9.81 10.06
N CYS A 209 -12.08 -9.13 9.49
CA CYS A 209 -12.18 -8.89 8.05
C CYS A 209 -12.68 -7.48 7.78
N GLY A 210 -12.50 -7.04 6.54
CA GLY A 210 -12.93 -5.71 6.15
C GLY A 210 -12.62 -5.41 4.69
N ILE A 211 -12.79 -4.15 4.35
CA ILE A 211 -12.42 -3.61 3.05
C ILE A 211 -11.56 -2.38 3.20
N PHE A 212 -10.80 -2.09 2.15
CA PHE A 212 -10.19 -0.80 1.91
C PHE A 212 -10.75 -0.24 0.61
N PHE A 213 -11.04 1.04 0.58
CA PHE A 213 -11.50 1.70 -0.63
C PHE A 213 -10.89 3.09 -0.79
N THR A 214 -10.84 3.57 -2.04
CA THR A 214 -10.41 4.91 -2.42
C THR A 214 -11.24 5.38 -3.62
N GLU A 215 -11.45 6.67 -3.75
CA GLU A 215 -12.11 7.29 -4.89
C GLU A 215 -11.09 7.90 -5.86
N GLN A 216 -9.81 7.87 -5.50
CA GLN A 216 -8.70 8.30 -6.33
C GLN A 216 -8.22 7.16 -7.25
N LEU A 217 -8.39 7.33 -8.55
CA LEU A 217 -8.01 6.32 -9.56
C LEU A 217 -6.58 6.50 -10.06
N SER A 218 -6.16 7.75 -10.22
CA SER A 218 -4.80 8.14 -10.58
C SER A 218 -3.89 8.20 -9.35
N ASP A 219 -2.61 8.54 -9.57
CA ASP A 219 -1.62 8.71 -8.50
C ASP A 219 -1.60 7.54 -7.52
N ALA A 220 -1.44 6.32 -8.04
CA ALA A 220 -1.52 5.07 -7.25
C ALA A 220 -0.72 5.13 -5.93
N HIS A 221 0.40 5.87 -5.89
CA HIS A 221 1.24 6.04 -4.71
C HIS A 221 0.70 7.02 -3.65
N ALA A 222 -0.37 7.77 -3.98
CA ALA A 222 -0.96 8.80 -3.11
C ALA A 222 -2.47 8.62 -2.90
N ARG A 223 -2.96 7.37 -2.92
CA ARG A 223 -4.36 7.05 -2.61
C ARG A 223 -4.59 6.96 -1.12
N ASP A 224 -5.70 7.54 -0.63
CA ASP A 224 -6.18 7.30 0.73
C ASP A 224 -7.01 6.02 0.75
N TRP A 225 -6.46 4.95 1.29
CA TRP A 225 -7.18 3.70 1.46
C TRP A 225 -7.98 3.73 2.76
N THR A 226 -9.22 4.19 2.68
CA THR A 226 -10.14 4.18 3.82
C THR A 226 -10.49 2.75 4.21
N ARG A 227 -10.20 2.39 5.47
CA ARG A 227 -10.49 1.06 6.04
C ARG A 227 -11.88 1.01 6.63
N VAL A 228 -12.66 -0.01 6.29
CA VAL A 228 -13.95 -0.30 6.91
C VAL A 228 -13.92 -1.74 7.42
N LEU A 229 -14.18 -1.90 8.73
CA LEU A 229 -14.22 -3.21 9.37
C LEU A 229 -15.62 -3.83 9.25
N GLY A 230 -15.65 -5.13 9.00
CA GLY A 230 -16.85 -5.94 9.18
C GLY A 230 -17.08 -6.20 10.66
N SER A 231 -18.31 -6.03 11.13
CA SER A 231 -18.68 -6.45 12.47
C SER A 231 -18.99 -7.95 12.51
N ARG A 232 -18.86 -8.59 13.69
CA ARG A 232 -19.27 -9.99 13.85
C ARG A 232 -20.74 -10.24 13.52
N ALA A 233 -21.59 -9.23 13.69
CA ALA A 233 -23.01 -9.31 13.36
C ALA A 233 -23.27 -9.37 11.84
N ASP A 234 -22.32 -8.87 11.03
CA ASP A 234 -22.40 -8.85 9.58
C ASP A 234 -21.88 -10.14 8.94
N VAL A 235 -21.29 -11.05 9.73
CA VAL A 235 -20.73 -12.32 9.25
C VAL A 235 -21.80 -13.40 9.33
N ARG A 236 -22.09 -14.02 8.20
CA ARG A 236 -22.94 -15.22 8.09
C ARG A 236 -22.16 -16.31 7.38
N GLU A 237 -21.98 -17.45 8.07
CA GLU A 237 -21.09 -18.52 7.61
C GLU A 237 -19.67 -18.00 7.38
N ASN A 238 -19.23 -17.88 6.13
CA ASN A 238 -17.94 -17.34 5.73
C ASN A 238 -18.05 -16.09 4.85
N VAL A 239 -19.16 -15.36 4.92
CA VAL A 239 -19.39 -14.12 4.17
C VAL A 239 -19.65 -12.97 5.14
N ALA A 240 -18.90 -11.90 5.00
CA ALA A 240 -19.14 -10.63 5.68
C ALA A 240 -19.78 -9.63 4.72
N THR A 241 -20.86 -8.96 5.14
CA THR A 241 -21.48 -7.86 4.38
C THR A 241 -21.10 -6.53 5.03
N ILE A 242 -20.38 -5.70 4.31
CA ILE A 242 -19.74 -4.49 4.83
C ILE A 242 -20.31 -3.27 4.07
N PRO A 243 -20.83 -2.25 4.76
CA PRO A 243 -21.29 -1.02 4.10
C PRO A 243 -20.13 -0.31 3.37
N LEU A 244 -20.37 0.10 2.11
CA LEU A 244 -19.42 0.84 1.29
C LEU A 244 -20.00 2.22 0.98
N SER A 245 -19.50 3.25 1.68
CA SER A 245 -20.01 4.62 1.59
C SER A 245 -19.12 5.48 0.70
N ILE A 246 -19.42 5.49 -0.59
CA ILE A 246 -18.70 6.28 -1.61
C ILE A 246 -19.25 7.70 -1.66
N TYR A 247 -18.43 8.68 -2.00
CA TYR A 247 -18.85 10.07 -2.19
C TYR A 247 -19.89 10.19 -3.31
N GLU A 248 -20.96 10.91 -3.04
CA GLU A 248 -22.14 10.99 -3.94
C GLU A 248 -21.84 11.47 -5.37
N LYS A 249 -20.72 12.20 -5.57
CA LYS A 249 -20.30 12.71 -6.88
C LYS A 249 -19.21 11.87 -7.54
N SER A 250 -18.71 10.84 -6.87
CA SER A 250 -17.73 9.94 -7.46
C SER A 250 -18.40 9.00 -8.45
N SER A 251 -17.85 8.89 -9.65
CA SER A 251 -18.33 7.97 -10.69
C SER A 251 -17.69 6.58 -10.62
N ARG A 252 -16.57 6.45 -9.93
CA ARG A 252 -15.82 5.21 -9.75
C ARG A 252 -15.10 5.18 -8.42
N ALA A 253 -14.82 3.98 -7.93
CA ALA A 253 -14.00 3.75 -6.76
C ALA A 253 -13.17 2.48 -6.94
N LEU A 254 -12.08 2.36 -6.21
CA LEU A 254 -11.28 1.14 -6.10
C LEU A 254 -11.52 0.53 -4.72
N VAL A 255 -11.70 -0.78 -4.68
CA VAL A 255 -11.99 -1.52 -3.44
C VAL A 255 -11.18 -2.80 -3.42
N TYR A 256 -10.61 -3.16 -2.27
CA TYR A 256 -10.12 -4.50 -2.00
C TYR A 256 -10.51 -4.96 -0.59
N ALA A 257 -10.65 -6.27 -0.42
CA ALA A 257 -11.02 -6.89 0.84
C ALA A 257 -9.81 -7.52 1.53
N PHE A 258 -9.92 -7.73 2.84
CA PHE A 258 -8.94 -8.46 3.62
C PHE A 258 -9.59 -9.39 4.64
N ALA A 259 -8.88 -10.45 5.01
CA ALA A 259 -9.17 -11.30 6.15
C ALA A 259 -7.89 -11.58 6.93
N ASN A 260 -7.97 -11.41 8.25
CA ASN A 260 -6.92 -11.76 9.20
C ASN A 260 -7.42 -12.94 10.03
N TYR A 261 -6.67 -14.02 10.10
CA TYR A 261 -7.03 -15.24 10.84
C TYR A 261 -6.40 -15.26 12.23
N SER A 262 -6.92 -16.11 13.11
CA SER A 262 -6.48 -16.20 14.51
C SER A 262 -5.02 -16.60 14.68
N ASN A 263 -4.44 -17.31 13.70
CA ASN A 263 -3.00 -17.61 13.66
C ASN A 263 -2.13 -16.43 13.23
N ASN A 264 -2.72 -15.25 12.98
CA ASN A 264 -2.12 -14.04 12.43
C ASN A 264 -1.68 -14.12 10.96
N PHE A 265 -2.17 -15.11 10.19
CA PHE A 265 -2.02 -15.10 8.75
C PHE A 265 -3.06 -14.18 8.12
N SER A 266 -2.65 -13.41 7.14
CA SER A 266 -3.49 -12.40 6.47
C SER A 266 -3.52 -12.62 4.97
N VAL A 267 -4.66 -12.33 4.35
CA VAL A 267 -4.82 -12.36 2.88
C VAL A 267 -5.72 -11.22 2.43
N THR A 268 -5.56 -10.82 1.16
CA THR A 268 -6.40 -9.79 0.55
C THR A 268 -6.95 -10.25 -0.80
N SER A 269 -8.01 -9.60 -1.26
CA SER A 269 -8.52 -9.75 -2.63
C SER A 269 -7.69 -8.92 -3.62
N LYS A 270 -8.02 -9.05 -4.90
CA LYS A 270 -7.61 -8.08 -5.92
C LYS A 270 -8.21 -6.70 -5.64
N ILE A 271 -7.54 -5.64 -6.13
CA ILE A 271 -8.17 -4.34 -6.26
C ILE A 271 -9.18 -4.42 -7.40
N GLN A 272 -10.42 -4.08 -7.07
CA GLN A 272 -11.54 -4.07 -8.01
C GLN A 272 -12.01 -2.64 -8.24
N GLU A 273 -12.16 -2.25 -9.51
CA GLU A 273 -12.84 -1.02 -9.88
C GLU A 273 -14.35 -1.21 -9.79
N VAL A 274 -15.02 -0.28 -9.13
CA VAL A 274 -16.48 -0.22 -8.98
C VAL A 274 -16.99 1.02 -9.70
N VAL A 275 -17.87 0.82 -10.66
CA VAL A 275 -18.55 1.91 -11.37
C VAL A 275 -19.77 2.34 -10.59
N ILE A 276 -19.87 3.63 -10.28
CA ILE A 276 -20.96 4.23 -9.52
C ILE A 276 -21.96 4.83 -10.51
N ALA A 277 -22.99 4.06 -10.85
CA ALA A 277 -23.97 4.46 -11.86
C ALA A 277 -24.98 5.52 -11.36
N LYS A 278 -25.15 5.61 -10.03
CA LYS A 278 -26.08 6.53 -9.34
C LYS A 278 -25.61 6.76 -7.92
N PRO A 279 -26.02 7.84 -7.25
CA PRO A 279 -25.85 7.94 -5.80
C PRO A 279 -26.63 6.81 -5.10
N TYR A 280 -25.97 6.08 -4.21
CA TYR A 280 -26.62 5.08 -3.36
C TYR A 280 -27.15 5.72 -2.08
N ARG A 281 -28.06 5.05 -1.39
CA ARG A 281 -28.69 5.59 -0.18
C ARG A 281 -27.66 5.91 0.92
N ASN A 282 -26.63 5.10 1.05
CA ASN A 282 -25.54 5.27 2.00
C ASN A 282 -24.36 6.08 1.45
N ALA A 283 -24.53 6.82 0.34
CA ALA A 283 -23.48 7.66 -0.20
C ALA A 283 -23.02 8.73 0.81
N SER A 284 -21.75 9.02 0.81
CA SER A 284 -21.16 10.04 1.66
C SER A 284 -21.20 11.42 1.02
N LEU A 285 -21.25 12.46 1.85
CA LEU A 285 -21.18 13.85 1.42
C LEU A 285 -19.75 14.39 1.43
N LYS A 286 -19.52 15.51 0.75
CA LYS A 286 -18.24 16.25 0.83
C LYS A 286 -17.91 16.58 2.28
N SER A 287 -16.65 16.39 2.68
CA SER A 287 -16.17 16.66 4.03
C SER A 287 -15.13 17.77 4.02
N ARG A 288 -15.29 18.73 4.89
CA ARG A 288 -14.23 19.70 5.20
C ARG A 288 -13.25 19.16 6.23
N ILE A 289 -13.63 18.14 7.00
CA ILE A 289 -12.75 17.52 8.00
C ILE A 289 -11.89 16.49 7.29
N ILE A 290 -10.61 16.80 7.14
CA ILE A 290 -9.59 15.92 6.56
C ILE A 290 -9.32 14.78 7.55
N TYR A 291 -9.08 15.12 8.83
CA TYR A 291 -8.78 14.14 9.86
C TYR A 291 -9.27 14.58 11.24
N SER A 292 -9.81 13.65 11.99
CA SER A 292 -10.11 13.81 13.41
C SER A 292 -9.87 12.48 14.14
N ALA A 293 -9.01 12.50 15.16
CA ALA A 293 -8.57 11.27 15.83
C ALA A 293 -9.74 10.50 16.47
N GLU A 294 -10.72 11.21 17.03
CA GLU A 294 -11.91 10.63 17.68
C GLU A 294 -12.85 9.95 16.66
N ARG A 295 -12.97 10.52 15.46
CA ARG A 295 -13.86 9.98 14.41
C ARG A 295 -13.18 8.89 13.59
N ASP A 296 -11.93 9.15 13.22
CA ASP A 296 -11.26 8.39 12.17
C ASP A 296 -10.29 7.34 12.75
N SER A 297 -9.95 7.44 14.05
CA SER A 297 -8.86 6.66 14.63
C SER A 297 -7.56 6.90 13.83
N LEU A 298 -7.00 5.87 13.18
CA LEU A 298 -5.86 6.02 12.27
C LEU A 298 -6.26 6.00 10.78
N ASN A 299 -7.56 5.98 10.45
CA ASN A 299 -7.99 6.13 9.06
C ASN A 299 -7.65 7.53 8.54
N GLY A 300 -7.06 7.61 7.35
CA GLY A 300 -6.70 8.85 6.68
C GLY A 300 -5.37 9.47 7.14
N VAL A 301 -4.65 8.82 8.04
CA VAL A 301 -3.27 9.16 8.38
C VAL A 301 -2.40 7.92 8.50
N SER A 302 -1.15 8.05 8.11
CA SER A 302 -0.13 6.99 8.25
C SER A 302 1.22 7.61 8.59
N GLY A 303 2.19 6.78 8.97
CA GLY A 303 3.55 7.26 9.19
C GLY A 303 4.17 7.74 7.87
N PHE A 304 4.70 8.95 7.86
CA PHE A 304 5.44 9.48 6.73
C PHE A 304 6.82 8.83 6.67
N ARG A 305 7.13 8.22 5.52
CA ARG A 305 8.41 7.55 5.31
C ARG A 305 9.17 8.19 4.17
N ARG A 306 10.35 8.68 4.49
CA ARG A 306 11.36 8.89 3.46
C ARG A 306 11.78 7.52 2.92
N ARG A 307 11.90 7.40 1.59
CA ARG A 307 12.22 6.16 0.84
C ARG A 307 13.22 5.26 1.57
N ALA A 308 12.87 4.00 1.76
CA ALA A 308 13.79 3.01 2.28
C ALA A 308 15.05 2.96 1.39
N ARG A 309 16.23 3.19 1.98
CA ARG A 309 17.51 3.25 1.26
C ARG A 309 18.21 1.89 1.16
N SER A 310 17.75 0.88 1.89
CA SER A 310 18.36 -0.46 1.91
C SER A 310 17.35 -1.57 2.16
N ILE A 311 17.71 -2.79 1.80
CA ILE A 311 16.93 -4.00 2.10
C ILE A 311 16.73 -4.16 3.61
N ALA A 312 17.77 -3.88 4.41
CA ALA A 312 17.68 -3.96 5.88
C ALA A 312 16.62 -3.00 6.43
N SER A 313 16.46 -1.79 5.86
CA SER A 313 15.46 -0.84 6.31
C SER A 313 14.03 -1.28 5.97
N CYS A 314 13.82 -2.09 4.93
CA CYS A 314 12.50 -2.62 4.63
C CYS A 314 11.95 -3.56 5.72
N PHE A 315 12.82 -4.25 6.45
CA PHE A 315 12.44 -5.16 7.53
C PHE A 315 12.69 -4.59 8.93
N ALA A 316 13.72 -3.77 9.10
CA ALA A 316 14.14 -3.28 10.42
C ALA A 316 13.39 -2.04 10.89
N ASP A 317 12.97 -1.17 9.98
CA ASP A 317 12.35 0.12 10.33
C ASP A 317 10.83 0.04 10.56
N SER A 318 10.26 -1.16 10.54
CA SER A 318 8.82 -1.37 10.73
C SER A 318 8.30 -0.94 12.12
N LYS A 319 9.17 -0.87 13.13
CA LYS A 319 8.76 -0.62 14.52
C LYS A 319 8.55 0.86 14.88
N GLY A 320 9.13 1.81 14.16
CA GLY A 320 9.10 3.25 14.50
C GLY A 320 8.26 4.11 13.57
N VAL A 321 7.67 3.53 12.53
CA VAL A 321 7.09 4.27 11.41
C VAL A 321 5.57 4.24 11.40
N ASP A 322 4.96 3.34 12.14
CA ASP A 322 3.50 3.26 12.22
C ASP A 322 2.94 4.45 12.99
N ALA A 323 1.90 5.05 12.45
CA ALA A 323 1.14 6.08 13.17
C ALA A 323 0.53 5.47 14.44
N LYS A 324 0.50 6.27 15.50
CA LYS A 324 -0.05 5.88 16.81
C LYS A 324 -1.06 6.93 17.26
N LEU A 325 -2.07 6.49 18.01
CA LEU A 325 -2.95 7.37 18.75
C LEU A 325 -2.46 7.47 20.20
N LEU A 326 -2.25 8.68 20.66
CA LEU A 326 -1.88 8.97 22.04
C LEU A 326 -2.84 9.98 22.65
N PRO A 327 -3.12 9.88 23.96
CA PRO A 327 -3.92 10.85 24.65
C PRO A 327 -3.11 12.13 24.93
N GLY A 328 -3.69 13.28 24.56
CA GLY A 328 -3.22 14.59 24.94
C GLY A 328 -3.95 15.13 26.19
N TYR A 329 -4.00 16.45 26.32
CA TYR A 329 -4.70 17.14 27.40
C TYR A 329 -6.20 16.81 27.41
N GLY A 330 -6.75 16.54 28.58
CA GLY A 330 -8.16 16.20 28.76
C GLY A 330 -8.55 14.81 28.22
N GLY A 331 -7.58 13.96 27.84
CA GLY A 331 -7.82 12.65 27.28
C GLY A 331 -8.18 12.66 25.78
N LEU A 332 -8.18 13.83 25.14
CA LEU A 332 -8.39 13.93 23.69
C LEU A 332 -7.25 13.26 22.95
N LEU A 333 -7.60 12.45 21.96
CA LEU A 333 -6.62 11.70 21.18
C LEU A 333 -5.94 12.58 20.13
N GLY A 334 -4.73 12.22 19.75
CA GLY A 334 -4.04 12.76 18.59
C GLY A 334 -3.16 11.71 17.95
N ALA A 335 -2.98 11.83 16.65
CA ALA A 335 -2.09 10.95 15.88
C ALA A 335 -0.67 11.50 15.91
N THR A 336 0.30 10.58 15.97
CA THR A 336 1.72 10.88 15.83
C THR A 336 2.44 9.72 15.16
N ALA A 337 3.62 9.99 14.60
CA ALA A 337 4.56 8.98 14.13
C ALA A 337 5.98 9.54 14.23
N GLU A 338 6.97 8.68 14.45
CA GLU A 338 8.36 9.08 14.70
C GLU A 338 8.97 9.92 13.56
N ALA A 339 8.69 9.56 12.31
CA ALA A 339 9.20 10.27 11.14
C ALA A 339 8.25 11.34 10.57
N GLY A 340 7.11 11.56 11.26
CA GLY A 340 6.01 12.42 10.83
C GLY A 340 4.79 11.64 10.35
N LEU A 341 3.69 12.36 10.16
CA LEU A 341 2.42 11.82 9.65
C LEU A 341 2.19 12.27 8.22
N VAL A 342 1.53 11.44 7.42
CA VAL A 342 1.03 11.78 6.09
C VAL A 342 -0.46 11.49 6.00
N SER A 343 -1.19 12.38 5.32
CA SER A 343 -2.56 12.18 4.87
C SER A 343 -2.64 12.35 3.36
N TYR A 344 -3.19 11.34 2.68
CA TYR A 344 -3.51 11.40 1.26
C TYR A 344 -4.96 11.85 1.00
N ARG A 345 -5.75 12.10 2.04
CA ARG A 345 -7.14 12.55 1.92
C ARG A 345 -7.29 13.84 1.13
N VAL A 346 -6.30 14.71 1.15
CA VAL A 346 -6.33 15.94 0.35
C VAL A 346 -6.39 15.68 -1.16
N ASN A 347 -5.99 14.47 -1.60
CA ASN A 347 -6.07 14.01 -2.98
C ASN A 347 -7.41 13.31 -3.31
N GLU A 348 -8.23 13.01 -2.31
CA GLU A 348 -9.52 12.36 -2.53
C GLU A 348 -10.61 13.38 -2.87
N PRO A 349 -11.48 13.13 -3.87
CA PRO A 349 -12.53 14.05 -4.28
C PRO A 349 -13.44 14.51 -3.13
N ARG A 350 -13.71 13.63 -2.16
CA ARG A 350 -14.52 13.89 -0.99
C ARG A 350 -13.93 14.97 -0.09
N TYR A 351 -12.60 15.07 0.00
CA TYR A 351 -11.88 15.97 0.89
C TYR A 351 -11.15 17.10 0.17
N ALA A 352 -11.38 17.26 -1.14
CA ALA A 352 -10.76 18.32 -1.92
C ALA A 352 -11.02 19.69 -1.30
N ALA A 353 -9.97 20.51 -1.26
CA ALA A 353 -10.05 21.86 -0.70
C ALA A 353 -11.14 22.69 -1.38
N PRO A 354 -11.95 23.45 -0.62
CA PRO A 354 -12.79 24.51 -1.20
C PRO A 354 -11.92 25.60 -1.84
N GLU A 355 -12.53 26.40 -2.70
CA GLU A 355 -11.93 27.65 -3.17
C GLU A 355 -11.66 28.57 -1.97
N GLU A 356 -10.52 29.26 -1.96
CA GLU A 356 -10.08 30.16 -0.87
C GLU A 356 -10.00 29.49 0.53
N ALA A 357 -9.80 28.17 0.59
CA ALA A 357 -9.70 27.46 1.86
C ALA A 357 -8.45 27.85 2.65
N SER A 358 -8.57 27.91 3.97
CA SER A 358 -7.44 27.89 4.91
C SER A 358 -7.34 26.51 5.58
N LEU A 359 -6.14 26.04 5.87
CA LEU A 359 -5.90 24.83 6.64
C LEU A 359 -5.94 25.14 8.14
N ARG A 360 -6.84 24.51 8.89
CA ARG A 360 -6.83 24.54 10.35
C ARG A 360 -6.43 23.18 10.90
N LEU A 361 -5.64 23.17 11.97
CA LEU A 361 -5.30 21.96 12.70
C LEU A 361 -5.13 22.25 14.21
N ASP A 362 -5.30 21.22 15.03
CA ASP A 362 -4.96 21.23 16.43
C ASP A 362 -3.69 20.39 16.65
N ALA A 363 -2.73 20.95 17.38
CA ALA A 363 -1.49 20.27 17.74
C ALA A 363 -1.27 20.31 19.25
N TYR A 364 -0.63 19.25 19.77
CA TYR A 364 -0.31 19.10 21.18
C TYR A 364 1.13 18.61 21.33
N CYS A 365 1.88 19.22 22.23
CA CYS A 365 3.18 18.74 22.65
C CYS A 365 3.41 18.97 24.17
N LYS A 366 4.23 18.15 24.79
CA LYS A 366 4.63 18.31 26.20
C LYS A 366 5.77 19.30 26.35
N GLU A 367 6.72 19.25 25.44
CA GLU A 367 7.87 20.12 25.36
C GLU A 367 7.73 21.03 24.15
N ASP A 368 8.46 22.16 24.16
CA ASP A 368 8.53 23.03 23.00
C ASP A 368 8.96 22.27 21.76
N ALA A 369 8.27 22.47 20.64
CA ALA A 369 8.51 21.75 19.41
C ALA A 369 8.33 22.65 18.19
N HIS A 370 9.08 22.35 17.13
CA HIS A 370 8.82 22.86 15.78
C HIS A 370 7.99 21.86 15.01
N LEU A 371 6.89 22.32 14.43
CA LEU A 371 6.07 21.56 13.52
C LEU A 371 6.22 22.14 12.11
N LYS A 372 6.68 21.30 11.18
CA LYS A 372 6.69 21.59 9.77
C LYS A 372 5.51 20.91 9.09
N ILE A 373 4.72 21.68 8.35
CA ILE A 373 3.58 21.21 7.57
C ILE A 373 3.97 21.32 6.11
N VAL A 374 3.80 20.24 5.34
CA VAL A 374 4.22 20.18 3.93
C VAL A 374 3.07 19.70 3.07
N PHE A 375 2.78 20.43 2.00
CA PHE A 375 1.96 19.95 0.90
C PHE A 375 2.85 19.52 -0.27
N TYR A 376 2.58 18.34 -0.81
CA TYR A 376 3.14 17.88 -2.08
C TYR A 376 2.08 17.96 -3.16
N PHE A 377 2.49 18.44 -4.34
CA PHE A 377 1.64 18.60 -5.52
C PHE A 377 2.03 17.64 -6.65
N ASP A 378 2.89 16.72 -6.35
CA ASP A 378 3.24 15.62 -7.23
C ASP A 378 3.51 14.35 -6.40
N GLY A 379 3.36 13.24 -7.04
CA GLY A 379 3.55 11.99 -6.36
C GLY A 379 5.01 11.56 -6.18
N ASN A 380 5.96 12.27 -6.75
CA ASN A 380 7.38 12.02 -6.55
C ASN A 380 7.96 12.78 -5.36
N GLU A 381 7.15 13.59 -4.67
CA GLU A 381 7.54 14.43 -3.55
C GLU A 381 8.63 15.47 -3.94
N GLU A 382 8.63 15.91 -5.20
CA GLU A 382 9.58 16.90 -5.72
C GLU A 382 9.02 18.32 -5.60
N LYS A 383 7.69 18.47 -5.84
CA LYS A 383 7.01 19.75 -5.76
C LYS A 383 6.41 19.95 -4.37
N ALA A 384 7.22 20.44 -3.43
CA ALA A 384 6.90 20.59 -2.02
C ALA A 384 6.81 22.05 -1.60
N TYR A 385 5.77 22.40 -0.85
CA TYR A 385 5.60 23.70 -0.20
C TYR A 385 5.37 23.50 1.28
N SER A 386 6.01 24.29 2.14
CA SER A 386 5.95 24.11 3.59
C SER A 386 5.69 25.40 4.34
N ALA A 387 4.96 25.26 5.44
CA ALA A 387 4.86 26.23 6.51
C ALA A 387 5.44 25.64 7.80
N GLU A 388 5.97 26.48 8.68
CA GLU A 388 6.55 26.06 9.95
C GLU A 388 5.92 26.85 11.08
N VAL A 389 5.67 26.19 12.22
CA VAL A 389 5.14 26.83 13.41
C VAL A 389 5.86 26.33 14.65
N TRP A 390 6.13 27.25 15.56
CA TRP A 390 6.59 26.95 16.90
C TRP A 390 5.40 26.63 17.80
N ILE A 391 5.46 25.50 18.48
CA ILE A 391 4.48 25.07 19.46
C ILE A 391 5.14 25.14 20.84
N GLU A 392 4.73 26.10 21.65
CA GLU A 392 5.17 26.17 23.04
C GLU A 392 4.62 24.97 23.81
N GLY A 393 5.46 24.27 24.53
CA GLY A 393 5.13 23.14 25.36
C GLY A 393 4.12 23.46 26.48
N GLY A 394 4.01 22.57 27.41
CA GLY A 394 3.11 22.73 28.55
C GLY A 394 1.85 21.86 28.47
N GLY A 395 1.82 20.96 27.52
CA GLY A 395 0.82 19.89 27.47
C GLY A 395 -0.61 20.35 27.25
N LYS A 396 -0.84 21.36 26.43
CA LYS A 396 -2.17 21.86 26.05
C LYS A 396 -2.33 21.81 24.53
N TRP A 397 -3.54 21.55 24.08
CA TRP A 397 -3.90 21.66 22.66
C TRP A 397 -3.85 23.13 22.22
N LYS A 398 -3.26 23.37 21.05
CA LYS A 398 -3.21 24.68 20.39
C LYS A 398 -3.73 24.55 18.97
N SER A 399 -4.56 25.52 18.55
CA SER A 399 -5.10 25.57 17.21
C SER A 399 -4.26 26.52 16.35
N PHE A 400 -3.98 26.10 15.13
CA PHE A 400 -3.26 26.87 14.12
C PHE A 400 -4.10 26.96 12.85
N CYS A 401 -3.96 28.08 12.15
CA CYS A 401 -4.62 28.32 10.88
C CYS A 401 -3.57 28.85 9.89
N PHE A 402 -3.61 28.35 8.66
CA PHE A 402 -2.68 28.68 7.60
C PHE A 402 -3.43 28.95 6.30
N ASP A 403 -3.14 30.06 5.67
CA ASP A 403 -3.57 30.35 4.31
C ASP A 403 -2.60 29.72 3.28
N ALA A 404 -3.04 29.58 2.05
CA ALA A 404 -2.20 29.03 1.00
C ALA A 404 -0.87 29.80 0.86
N SER A 405 -0.90 31.12 1.00
CA SER A 405 0.27 31.99 0.93
C SER A 405 1.31 31.82 2.05
N ASP A 406 0.96 31.10 3.14
CA ASP A 406 1.93 30.78 4.19
C ASP A 406 2.89 29.65 3.78
N PHE A 407 2.54 28.89 2.75
CA PHE A 407 3.33 27.77 2.26
C PHE A 407 4.30 28.20 1.16
N LYS A 408 5.58 27.86 1.35
CA LYS A 408 6.67 28.24 0.44
C LYS A 408 7.45 27.04 -0.04
N SER A 409 7.86 27.07 -1.30
CA SER A 409 8.85 26.14 -1.84
C SER A 409 10.26 26.46 -1.27
N GLN A 410 11.22 25.59 -1.54
CA GLN A 410 12.63 25.86 -1.20
C GLN A 410 13.19 27.09 -1.91
N THR A 411 12.62 27.48 -3.04
CA THR A 411 13.00 28.69 -3.81
C THR A 411 12.25 29.95 -3.38
N GLY A 412 11.32 29.83 -2.40
CA GLY A 412 10.55 30.95 -1.86
C GLY A 412 9.25 31.25 -2.61
N GLU A 413 8.86 30.42 -3.56
CA GLU A 413 7.57 30.54 -4.25
C GLU A 413 6.43 30.11 -3.34
N HIS A 414 5.32 30.84 -3.35
CA HIS A 414 4.11 30.52 -2.59
C HIS A 414 3.13 29.70 -3.43
N ILE A 415 2.21 28.98 -2.79
CA ILE A 415 1.04 28.43 -3.47
C ILE A 415 -0.12 29.43 -3.41
N ASP A 416 -0.93 29.43 -4.45
CA ASP A 416 -2.14 30.27 -4.53
C ASP A 416 -3.38 29.55 -3.96
N SER A 417 -3.38 28.23 -4.00
CA SER A 417 -4.48 27.40 -3.49
C SER A 417 -3.98 26.01 -3.09
N PHE A 418 -4.81 25.28 -2.33
CA PHE A 418 -4.59 23.86 -1.99
C PHE A 418 -5.18 22.90 -3.02
N GLU A 419 -5.72 23.41 -4.12
CA GLU A 419 -6.25 22.60 -5.21
C GLU A 419 -5.14 21.70 -5.81
N ASN A 420 -5.49 20.47 -6.11
CA ASN A 420 -4.55 19.46 -6.64
C ASN A 420 -3.39 19.07 -5.68
N ALA A 421 -3.51 19.35 -4.40
CA ALA A 421 -2.59 18.81 -3.43
C ALA A 421 -2.69 17.27 -3.38
N VAL A 422 -1.56 16.59 -3.46
CA VAL A 422 -1.47 15.12 -3.50
C VAL A 422 -1.32 14.52 -2.11
N SER A 423 -0.58 15.19 -1.24
CA SER A 423 -0.45 14.76 0.15
C SER A 423 -0.17 15.92 1.10
N LEU A 424 -0.57 15.74 2.35
CA LEU A 424 -0.35 16.65 3.48
C LEU A 424 0.48 15.91 4.52
N VAL A 425 1.65 16.48 4.87
CA VAL A 425 2.61 15.86 5.77
C VAL A 425 2.89 16.76 6.97
N PHE A 426 2.97 16.16 8.16
CA PHE A 426 3.29 16.83 9.44
C PHE A 426 4.59 16.23 9.98
N ILE A 427 5.61 17.05 10.19
CA ILE A 427 6.93 16.65 10.67
C ILE A 427 7.26 17.47 11.92
N GLY A 428 7.29 16.84 13.08
CA GLY A 428 7.76 17.45 14.32
C GLY A 428 9.25 17.15 14.53
N ASP A 429 9.99 18.07 15.13
CA ASP A 429 11.34 17.82 15.64
C ASP A 429 11.32 17.04 16.96
N LYS A 430 10.15 16.97 17.61
CA LYS A 430 9.82 16.18 18.79
C LYS A 430 8.44 15.52 18.61
N GLU A 431 7.97 14.78 19.62
CA GLU A 431 6.63 14.18 19.60
C GLU A 431 5.56 15.27 19.60
N VAL A 432 4.87 15.40 18.49
CA VAL A 432 3.70 16.26 18.31
C VAL A 432 2.51 15.38 17.97
N LEU A 433 1.40 15.57 18.69
CA LEU A 433 0.13 14.94 18.38
C LEU A 433 -0.70 15.88 17.49
N ILE A 434 -1.23 15.36 16.42
CA ILE A 434 -2.06 16.08 15.44
C ILE A 434 -3.51 15.62 15.55
N ASN A 435 -4.44 16.58 15.56
CA ASN A 435 -5.88 16.32 15.53
C ASN A 435 -6.63 17.45 14.81
N ASN A 436 -7.91 17.23 14.52
CA ASN A 436 -8.85 18.22 13.95
C ASN A 436 -8.28 18.97 12.74
N VAL A 437 -7.75 18.25 11.76
CA VAL A 437 -7.26 18.81 10.51
C VAL A 437 -8.45 19.05 9.58
N LEU A 438 -8.69 20.30 9.19
CA LEU A 438 -9.86 20.65 8.40
C LEU A 438 -9.65 21.90 7.52
N TRP A 439 -10.48 22.03 6.50
CA TRP A 439 -10.63 23.23 5.68
C TRP A 439 -11.64 24.18 6.33
N ILE A 440 -11.29 25.45 6.44
CA ILE A 440 -12.20 26.52 6.88
C ILE A 440 -12.35 27.58 5.81
#